data_842226ee1541fe0989ed7dfc048e137b
#
_entry.id   842226ee1541fe0989ed7dfc048e137b
#
_cell.length_a   1.000
_cell.length_b   1.000
_cell.length_c   1.000
_cell.angle_alpha   90.00
_cell.angle_beta   90.00
_cell.angle_gamma   90.00
#
_symmetry.space_group_name_H-M   'P 1'
#
loop_
_entity.id
_entity.type
_entity.pdbx_description
1 polymer ?
#
loop_
_entity_poly.entity_id
_entity_poly.type
_entity_poly.pdbx_seq_one_letter_code
_entity_poly.pdbx_strand_id
1 'polypeptide(L)'
;MKYTLLLIICLTLSGCWLFPEPIPEPVTAIYITPESSEIGLNESIELFCYDQLHRQVVAKWSKRCSAGVLSDDLGVSITYTTPRSMTGIQEIYAEYNGFKATAKVKATK
;
A
#
# COMPACT_ATOMS: atom_id res chain seq x y z
N MET A 1 4.72 57.11 -7.14
CA MET A 1 4.73 56.52 -7.27
C MET A 1 4.79 55.75 -7.48
N LYS A 2 4.93 55.49 -7.26
CA LYS A 2 4.88 54.70 -7.21
C LYS A 2 4.89 53.77 -7.02
N TYR A 3 4.88 53.65 -6.68
CA TYR A 3 4.66 52.75 -6.46
C TYR A 3 4.60 52.01 -6.26
N THR A 4 4.55 52.20 -6.08
CA THR A 4 4.23 51.47 -5.84
C THR A 4 4.02 50.63 -5.96
N LEU A 5 3.99 50.88 -5.86
CA LEU A 5 3.61 50.02 -5.97
C LEU A 5 3.71 49.08 -6.08
N LEU A 6 3.91 49.16 -5.98
CA LEU A 6 3.83 48.19 -6.05
C LEU A 6 3.97 47.35 -5.83
N LEU A 7 4.02 47.52 -5.44
CA LEU A 7 3.94 46.70 -5.19
C LEU A 7 3.69 45.87 -5.01
N ILE A 8 3.47 46.15 -4.84
CA ILE A 8 3.08 45.37 -4.86
C ILE A 8 2.91 44.48 -5.11
N ILE A 9 2.97 44.56 -5.10
CA ILE A 9 2.77 43.68 -5.46
C ILE A 9 2.92 42.82 -5.46
N CYS A 10 3.17 42.82 -5.11
CA CYS A 10 3.19 41.91 -5.06
C CYS A 10 3.12 41.21 -4.70
N LEU A 11 2.98 41.54 -4.34
CA LEU A 11 2.70 40.86 -4.01
C LEU A 11 2.50 40.06 -4.11
N THR A 12 2.57 40.13 -4.19
CA THR A 12 2.23 39.32 -4.33
C THR A 12 2.27 38.55 -4.54
N LEU A 13 2.43 38.56 -4.26
CA LEU A 13 2.34 37.76 -4.36
C LEU A 13 2.40 36.95 -4.29
N SER A 14 2.47 36.74 -4.00
CA SER A 14 2.41 35.89 -3.92
C SER A 14 2.00 35.06 -3.98
N GLY A 15 1.99 35.01 -3.95
CA GLY A 15 1.39 34.26 -3.84
C GLY A 15 1.28 33.19 -4.15
N CYS A 16 1.52 32.73 -4.69
CA CYS A 16 1.20 31.67 -4.75
C CYS A 16 1.69 30.92 -4.12
N TRP A 17 2.24 31.05 -4.21
CA TRP A 17 2.50 30.40 -3.19
C TRP A 17 1.63 30.70 -2.13
N LEU A 18 0.89 31.35 -2.33
CA LEU A 18 -0.04 31.64 -1.36
C LEU A 18 -0.79 30.46 -0.91
N PHE A 19 -0.85 29.45 -1.77
CA PHE A 19 -1.46 28.20 -1.38
C PHE A 19 -0.43 27.15 -1.63
N PRO A 20 0.47 26.90 -0.68
CA PRO A 20 1.33 25.77 -0.83
C PRO A 20 0.45 24.53 -0.97
N GLU A 21 0.87 23.62 -1.79
CA GLU A 21 0.17 22.36 -1.90
C GLU A 21 0.12 21.71 -0.53
N PRO A 22 -1.01 21.12 -0.15
CA PRO A 22 -1.07 20.43 1.12
C PRO A 22 -0.03 19.33 1.14
N ILE A 23 0.70 19.26 2.22
CA ILE A 23 1.63 18.18 2.44
C ILE A 23 0.80 16.90 2.57
N PRO A 24 1.07 15.86 1.76
CA PRO A 24 0.31 14.64 1.89
C PRO A 24 0.48 14.08 3.30
N GLU A 25 -0.60 13.56 3.86
CA GLU A 25 -0.57 12.98 5.17
C GLU A 25 0.39 11.79 5.18
N PRO A 26 1.25 11.68 6.19
CA PRO A 26 2.16 10.54 6.24
C PRO A 26 1.38 9.25 6.49
N VAL A 27 1.98 8.14 6.08
CA VAL A 27 1.42 6.84 6.36
C VAL A 27 1.53 6.58 7.86
N THR A 28 0.40 6.25 8.50
CA THR A 28 0.37 5.92 9.92
C THR A 28 -0.09 4.48 10.15
N ALA A 29 -0.61 3.82 9.12
CA ALA A 29 -1.03 2.43 9.20
C ALA A 29 -1.16 1.90 7.78
N ILE A 30 -0.99 0.59 7.64
CA ILE A 30 -1.21 -0.07 6.35
C ILE A 30 -2.12 -1.27 6.57
N TYR A 31 -2.79 -1.68 5.49
CA TYR A 31 -3.60 -2.88 5.53
C TYR A 31 -3.58 -3.55 4.16
N ILE A 32 -3.90 -4.83 4.14
CA ILE A 32 -3.94 -5.63 2.91
C ILE A 32 -5.39 -5.94 2.60
N THR A 33 -5.77 -5.85 1.32
CA THR A 33 -7.08 -6.30 0.87
C THR A 33 -6.94 -7.37 -0.18
N PRO A 34 -7.71 -8.43 -0.12
CA PRO A 34 -8.57 -8.84 0.99
C PRO A 34 -7.74 -9.26 2.19
N GLU A 35 -8.21 -8.94 3.38
CA GLU A 35 -7.51 -9.29 4.61
C GLU A 35 -7.62 -10.78 4.90
N SER A 36 -8.70 -11.39 4.44
CA SER A 36 -8.98 -12.79 4.66
C SER A 36 -9.68 -13.35 3.44
N SER A 37 -9.25 -14.50 2.97
CA SER A 37 -9.82 -15.09 1.77
C SER A 37 -9.67 -16.61 1.81
N GLU A 38 -10.45 -17.29 0.98
CA GLU A 38 -10.44 -18.73 0.88
C GLU A 38 -10.44 -19.10 -0.58
N ILE A 39 -9.41 -19.83 -1.03
CA ILE A 39 -9.28 -20.26 -2.44
C ILE A 39 -8.83 -21.71 -2.45
N GLY A 40 -8.93 -22.33 -3.60
CA GLY A 40 -8.53 -23.72 -3.77
C GLY A 40 -7.02 -23.90 -3.82
N LEU A 41 -6.60 -25.13 -3.89
CA LEU A 41 -5.19 -25.47 -4.07
C LEU A 41 -4.74 -25.06 -5.46
N ASN A 42 -3.50 -24.61 -5.55
CA ASN A 42 -2.88 -24.21 -6.82
C ASN A 42 -3.69 -23.11 -7.52
N GLU A 43 -4.32 -22.25 -6.74
CA GLU A 43 -5.06 -21.10 -7.22
C GLU A 43 -4.40 -19.83 -6.75
N SER A 44 -4.68 -18.74 -7.43
CA SER A 44 -4.02 -17.47 -7.17
C SER A 44 -5.01 -16.43 -6.71
N ILE A 45 -4.53 -15.52 -5.87
CA ILE A 45 -5.30 -14.37 -5.42
C ILE A 45 -4.39 -13.17 -5.46
N GLU A 46 -4.94 -12.02 -5.85
CA GLU A 46 -4.19 -10.77 -5.88
C GLU A 46 -4.45 -10.02 -4.59
N LEU A 47 -3.37 -9.57 -3.96
CA LEU A 47 -3.42 -8.84 -2.69
C LEU A 47 -2.88 -7.45 -2.93
N PHE A 48 -3.52 -6.46 -2.31
CA PHE A 48 -3.16 -5.06 -2.44
C PHE A 48 -2.83 -4.48 -1.08
N CYS A 49 -1.91 -3.52 -1.04
CA CYS A 49 -1.56 -2.83 0.19
C CYS A 49 -1.98 -1.38 0.11
N TYR A 50 -2.69 -0.91 1.12
CA TYR A 50 -3.19 0.46 1.21
C TYR A 50 -2.80 1.05 2.56
N ASP A 51 -2.75 2.38 2.62
CA ASP A 51 -2.55 3.08 3.87
C ASP A 51 -3.90 3.47 4.49
N GLN A 52 -3.85 4.24 5.57
CA GLN A 52 -5.06 4.63 6.32
C GLN A 52 -6.02 5.49 5.49
N LEU A 53 -5.55 6.09 4.41
CA LEU A 53 -6.37 6.92 3.53
C LEU A 53 -6.74 6.21 2.23
N HIS A 54 -6.59 4.89 2.19
CA HIS A 54 -6.86 4.07 0.99
C HIS A 54 -5.95 4.40 -0.19
N ARG A 55 -4.77 4.93 0.06
CA ARG A 55 -3.78 5.15 -0.99
C ARG A 55 -2.94 3.90 -1.14
N GLN A 56 -2.60 3.55 -2.37
CA GLN A 56 -1.75 2.40 -2.63
C GLN A 56 -0.34 2.65 -2.13
N VAL A 57 0.25 1.63 -1.52
CA VAL A 57 1.57 1.73 -0.92
C VAL A 57 2.47 0.66 -1.52
N VAL A 58 3.67 1.06 -1.93
CA VAL A 58 4.66 0.11 -2.41
C VAL A 58 5.26 -0.58 -1.20
N ALA A 59 4.80 -1.80 -0.93
CA ALA A 59 5.17 -2.54 0.26
C ALA A 59 6.16 -3.64 -0.09
N LYS A 60 6.88 -4.08 0.93
CA LYS A 60 7.73 -5.25 0.83
C LYS A 60 6.91 -6.43 1.31
N TRP A 61 6.77 -7.44 0.46
CA TRP A 61 5.90 -8.58 0.71
C TRP A 61 6.71 -9.80 1.11
N SER A 62 6.15 -10.56 2.02
CA SER A 62 6.75 -11.81 2.46
C SER A 62 5.64 -12.75 2.92
N LYS A 63 5.98 -14.00 3.15
CA LYS A 63 5.03 -14.97 3.67
C LYS A 63 5.65 -15.69 4.85
N ARG A 64 4.78 -16.20 5.72
CA ARG A 64 5.23 -16.80 6.97
C ARG A 64 6.02 -18.08 6.75
N CYS A 65 5.61 -18.87 5.78
CA CYS A 65 6.27 -20.13 5.51
C CYS A 65 6.56 -20.25 4.02
N SER A 66 7.27 -21.31 3.66
CA SER A 66 7.69 -21.50 2.27
C SER A 66 6.58 -22.04 1.37
N ALA A 67 5.39 -22.33 1.92
CA ALA A 67 4.30 -22.87 1.12
C ALA A 67 3.73 -21.81 0.20
N GLY A 68 3.46 -22.20 -1.05
CA GLY A 68 2.94 -21.26 -2.03
C GLY A 68 4.00 -20.35 -2.59
N VAL A 69 3.57 -19.45 -3.48
CA VAL A 69 4.49 -18.59 -4.24
C VAL A 69 3.93 -17.17 -4.27
N LEU A 70 4.79 -16.19 -3.99
CA LEU A 70 4.49 -14.78 -4.25
C LEU A 70 5.05 -14.41 -5.61
N SER A 71 4.28 -13.64 -6.38
CA SER A 71 4.72 -13.21 -7.70
C SER A 71 5.89 -12.23 -7.64
N ASP A 72 5.98 -11.49 -6.55
CA ASP A 72 7.00 -10.47 -6.37
C ASP A 72 7.17 -10.21 -4.88
N ASP A 73 8.24 -9.51 -4.51
CA ASP A 73 8.46 -9.17 -3.11
C ASP A 73 8.35 -7.66 -2.86
N LEU A 74 8.07 -6.89 -3.90
CA LEU A 74 7.96 -5.43 -3.77
C LEU A 74 6.90 -4.93 -4.73
N GLY A 75 5.98 -4.09 -4.26
CA GLY A 75 4.97 -3.49 -5.11
C GLY A 75 3.73 -3.10 -4.34
N VAL A 76 2.80 -2.44 -5.03
CA VAL A 76 1.51 -2.08 -4.45
C VAL A 76 0.57 -3.27 -4.39
N SER A 77 0.86 -4.29 -5.18
CA SER A 77 0.08 -5.53 -5.18
C SER A 77 0.98 -6.68 -5.56
N ILE A 78 0.59 -7.87 -5.14
CA ILE A 78 1.25 -9.11 -5.53
C ILE A 78 0.20 -10.19 -5.74
N THR A 79 0.58 -11.23 -6.44
CA THR A 79 -0.27 -12.41 -6.60
C THR A 79 0.33 -13.53 -5.77
N TYR A 80 -0.50 -14.10 -4.90
CA TYR A 80 -0.12 -15.27 -4.12
C TYR A 80 -0.79 -16.50 -4.70
N THR A 81 -0.01 -17.55 -4.95
CA THR A 81 -0.51 -18.82 -5.45
C THR A 81 -0.38 -19.86 -4.35
N THR A 82 -1.50 -20.51 -4.02
CA THR A 82 -1.52 -21.53 -2.97
C THR A 82 -0.73 -22.76 -3.40
N PRO A 83 -0.22 -23.55 -2.43
CA PRO A 83 0.51 -24.77 -2.78
C PRO A 83 -0.42 -25.80 -3.41
N ARG A 84 0.17 -26.73 -4.11
CA ARG A 84 -0.58 -27.75 -4.86
C ARG A 84 -1.22 -28.79 -3.96
N SER A 85 -0.62 -29.08 -2.84
CA SER A 85 -1.00 -30.25 -2.06
C SER A 85 -1.14 -29.97 -0.57
N MET A 86 -1.07 -28.71 -0.16
CA MET A 86 -1.09 -28.38 1.27
C MET A 86 -2.23 -27.42 1.55
N THR A 87 -3.20 -27.89 2.33
CA THR A 87 -4.31 -27.04 2.78
C THR A 87 -3.92 -26.30 4.07
N GLY A 88 -4.71 -25.31 4.44
CA GLY A 88 -4.51 -24.58 5.68
C GLY A 88 -4.46 -23.08 5.44
N ILE A 89 -4.18 -22.36 6.52
CA ILE A 89 -4.14 -20.90 6.48
C ILE A 89 -2.69 -20.46 6.29
N GLN A 90 -2.49 -19.64 5.28
CA GLN A 90 -1.20 -19.03 4.99
C GLN A 90 -1.25 -17.56 5.34
N GLU A 91 -0.22 -17.06 5.99
CA GLU A 91 -0.13 -15.64 6.34
C GLU A 91 0.82 -14.95 5.39
N ILE A 92 0.34 -13.87 4.79
CA ILE A 92 1.11 -13.04 3.87
C ILE A 92 1.28 -11.69 4.54
N TYR A 93 2.50 -11.17 4.51
CA TYR A 93 2.83 -9.93 5.19
C TYR A 93 3.20 -8.86 4.18
N ALA A 94 2.80 -7.64 4.48
CA ALA A 94 3.26 -6.46 3.76
C ALA A 94 3.89 -5.52 4.77
N GLU A 95 5.02 -4.94 4.41
CA GLU A 95 5.77 -4.07 5.31
C GLU A 95 6.12 -2.78 4.58
N TYR A 96 5.91 -1.66 5.24
CA TYR A 96 6.22 -0.36 4.69
C TYR A 96 6.63 0.58 5.82
N ASN A 97 7.87 1.08 5.75
CA ASN A 97 8.34 2.12 6.67
C ASN A 97 8.10 1.76 8.14
N GLY A 98 8.31 0.50 8.50
CA GLY A 98 8.12 0.04 9.88
C GLY A 98 6.73 -0.44 10.21
N PHE A 99 5.75 -0.19 9.34
CA PHE A 99 4.39 -0.70 9.52
C PHE A 99 4.27 -2.06 8.87
N LYS A 100 3.43 -2.91 9.45
CA LYS A 100 3.27 -4.27 8.96
C LYS A 100 1.80 -4.63 8.94
N ALA A 101 1.37 -5.27 7.86
CA ALA A 101 0.01 -5.76 7.71
C ALA A 101 0.05 -7.25 7.40
N THR A 102 -1.01 -7.96 7.75
CA THR A 102 -1.10 -9.39 7.55
C THR A 102 -2.40 -9.72 6.83
N ALA A 103 -2.30 -10.58 5.83
CA ALA A 103 -3.46 -11.17 5.17
C ALA A 103 -3.43 -12.68 5.37
N LYS A 104 -4.60 -13.26 5.52
CA LYS A 104 -4.73 -14.71 5.69
C LYS A 104 -5.42 -15.29 4.49
N VAL A 105 -4.79 -16.26 3.87
CA VAL A 105 -5.34 -16.98 2.72
C VAL A 105 -5.50 -18.43 3.12
N LYS A 106 -6.75 -18.90 3.13
CA LYS A 106 -7.04 -20.29 3.46
C LYS A 106 -7.07 -21.10 2.19
N ALA A 107 -6.21 -22.09 2.09
CA ALA A 107 -6.17 -23.00 0.97
C ALA A 107 -7.04 -24.21 1.30
N THR A 108 -8.01 -24.50 0.45
CA THR A 108 -8.95 -25.62 0.65
C THR A 108 -8.92 -26.54 -0.56
N LYS A 109 -9.31 -27.77 -0.33
CA LYS A 109 -9.43 -28.72 -1.44
C LYS A 109 -10.70 -28.50 -2.24
#